data_f079ec65664a279f6a9e587b4875252e
#
_entry.id   f079ec65664a279f6a9e587b4875252e
#
_cell.length_a   1.000
_cell.length_b   1.000
_cell.length_c   1.000
_cell.angle_alpha   90.00
_cell.angle_beta   90.00
_cell.angle_gamma   90.00
#
_symmetry.space_group_name_H-M   'P 1'
#
loop_
_entity.id
_entity.type
_entity.pdbx_description
1 polymer ?
#
loop_
_entity_poly.entity_id
_entity_poly.type
_entity_poly.pdbx_seq_one_letter_code
_entity_poly.pdbx_strand_id
1 'polypeptide(L)'
;MGNKKFVLSIILCLALLSIMAIFSISLGAKNIAFSKVVDVLLGNDPDSLEAAIILQRIPRTVFGILAGGALGISGALMQSITRNPIADPSILGVNTGASLFVVAGIAFFNITVAYQYIWLGITGAGVTAVFVWQVWEKTVLPR
;
A
#
# COMPACT_ATOMS: atom_id res chain seq x y z
N MET A 1 -4.65 9.45 -29.53
CA MET A 1 -5.89 9.35 -28.73
C MET A 1 -5.88 10.51 -27.75
N GLY A 2 -6.87 11.42 -27.83
CA GLY A 2 -6.70 12.77 -27.36
C GLY A 2 -6.56 12.93 -25.84
N ASN A 3 -5.82 13.95 -25.47
CA ASN A 3 -5.64 14.48 -24.09
C ASN A 3 -6.92 14.48 -23.25
N LYS A 4 -8.09 14.66 -23.87
CA LYS A 4 -9.39 14.68 -23.18
C LYS A 4 -9.76 13.34 -22.53
N LYS A 5 -9.48 12.19 -23.20
CA LYS A 5 -9.79 10.85 -22.62
C LYS A 5 -8.82 10.53 -21.48
N PHE A 6 -7.57 10.92 -21.61
CA PHE A 6 -6.57 10.73 -20.54
C PHE A 6 -6.91 11.55 -19.30
N VAL A 7 -7.22 12.83 -19.47
CA VAL A 7 -7.65 13.71 -18.38
C VAL A 7 -8.92 13.20 -17.71
N LEU A 8 -9.91 12.75 -18.51
CA LEU A 8 -11.14 12.18 -17.98
C LEU A 8 -10.89 10.92 -17.14
N SER A 9 -9.98 10.04 -17.59
CA SER A 9 -9.61 8.85 -16.81
C SER A 9 -8.97 9.20 -15.47
N ILE A 10 -8.09 10.20 -15.44
CA ILE A 10 -7.47 10.67 -14.18
C ILE A 10 -8.53 11.23 -13.23
N ILE A 11 -9.43 12.07 -13.73
CA ILE A 11 -10.52 12.64 -12.92
C ILE A 11 -11.41 11.53 -12.36
N LEU A 12 -11.75 10.53 -13.17
CA LEU A 12 -12.55 9.39 -12.74
C LEU A 12 -11.85 8.58 -11.64
N CYS A 13 -10.55 8.30 -11.81
CA CYS A 13 -9.76 7.58 -10.81
C CYS A 13 -9.67 8.36 -9.50
N LEU A 14 -9.44 9.66 -9.55
CA LEU A 14 -9.38 10.51 -8.36
C LEU A 14 -10.75 10.60 -7.67
N ALA A 15 -11.83 10.71 -8.42
CA ALA A 15 -13.19 10.69 -7.88
C ALA A 15 -13.49 9.35 -7.19
N LEU A 16 -13.15 8.23 -7.83
CA LEU A 16 -13.32 6.90 -7.24
C LEU A 16 -12.48 6.73 -5.97
N LEU A 17 -11.22 7.17 -5.97
CA LEU A 17 -10.35 7.14 -4.80
C LEU A 17 -10.94 7.95 -3.64
N SER A 18 -11.45 9.16 -3.92
CA SER A 18 -12.08 10.01 -2.92
C SER A 18 -13.33 9.37 -2.32
N ILE A 19 -14.18 8.78 -3.16
CA ILE A 19 -15.36 8.04 -2.73
C ILE A 19 -14.95 6.86 -1.83
N MET A 20 -13.97 6.06 -2.25
CA MET A 20 -13.50 4.92 -1.47
C MET A 20 -12.86 5.35 -0.14
N ALA A 21 -12.14 6.47 -0.09
CA ALA A 21 -11.60 7.03 1.14
C ALA A 21 -12.70 7.42 2.13
N ILE A 22 -13.75 8.07 1.65
CA ILE A 22 -14.93 8.43 2.44
C ILE A 22 -15.63 7.17 2.99
N PHE A 23 -15.87 6.18 2.14
CA PHE A 23 -16.45 4.91 2.55
C PHE A 23 -15.57 4.19 3.59
N SER A 24 -14.25 4.22 3.44
CA SER A 24 -13.30 3.63 4.40
C SER A 24 -13.42 4.24 5.79
N ILE A 25 -13.70 5.55 5.88
CA ILE A 25 -13.89 6.24 7.16
C ILE A 25 -15.29 5.97 7.74
N SER A 26 -16.33 5.95 6.90
CA SER A 26 -17.73 5.78 7.34
C SER A 26 -18.06 4.34 7.72
N LEU A 27 -17.57 3.36 6.94
CA LEU A 27 -17.88 1.94 7.12
C LEU A 27 -16.84 1.24 7.98
N GLY A 28 -17.29 0.34 8.86
CA GLY A 28 -16.44 -0.45 9.73
C GLY A 28 -17.26 -1.23 10.76
N ALA A 29 -16.63 -1.66 11.86
CA ALA A 29 -17.33 -2.39 12.92
C ALA A 29 -18.54 -1.61 13.50
N LYS A 30 -18.47 -0.30 13.50
CA LYS A 30 -19.60 0.61 13.74
C LYS A 30 -19.79 1.47 12.50
N ASN A 31 -20.97 1.45 11.89
CA ASN A 31 -21.31 2.33 10.79
C ASN A 31 -21.60 3.73 11.35
N ILE A 32 -20.93 4.73 10.79
CA ILE A 32 -21.07 6.13 11.16
C ILE A 32 -21.68 6.86 9.98
N ALA A 33 -22.74 7.64 10.23
CA ALA A 33 -23.38 8.44 9.20
C ALA A 33 -22.38 9.43 8.58
N PHE A 34 -22.46 9.61 7.28
CA PHE A 34 -21.57 10.53 6.55
C PHE A 34 -21.63 11.96 7.10
N SER A 35 -22.83 12.45 7.48
CA SER A 35 -22.99 13.76 8.12
C SER A 35 -22.11 13.90 9.38
N LYS A 36 -22.06 12.85 10.20
CA LYS A 36 -21.26 12.86 11.42
C LYS A 36 -19.75 12.85 11.14
N VAL A 37 -19.32 12.18 10.07
CA VAL A 37 -17.92 12.24 9.62
C VAL A 37 -17.54 13.67 9.26
N VAL A 38 -18.41 14.37 8.52
CA VAL A 38 -18.19 15.77 8.14
C VAL A 38 -18.17 16.69 9.37
N ASP A 39 -19.10 16.50 10.30
CA ASP A 39 -19.16 17.30 11.54
C ASP A 39 -17.88 17.16 12.36
N VAL A 40 -17.38 15.95 12.53
CA VAL A 40 -16.13 15.70 13.27
C VAL A 40 -14.93 16.30 12.54
N LEU A 41 -14.86 16.19 11.22
CA LEU A 41 -13.77 16.76 10.42
C LEU A 41 -13.78 18.30 10.46
N LEU A 42 -14.95 18.91 10.62
CA LEU A 42 -15.12 20.37 10.81
C LEU A 42 -14.89 20.83 12.27
N GLY A 43 -14.66 19.90 13.19
CA GLY A 43 -14.41 20.18 14.59
C GLY A 43 -15.64 20.50 15.44
N ASN A 44 -16.84 20.18 14.96
CA ASN A 44 -18.09 20.52 15.62
C ASN A 44 -18.43 19.63 16.83
N ASP A 45 -17.81 18.42 16.96
CA ASP A 45 -18.10 17.48 18.06
C ASP A 45 -16.86 16.61 18.36
N PRO A 46 -15.78 17.21 18.93
CA PRO A 46 -14.51 16.52 19.12
C PRO A 46 -14.51 15.45 20.21
N ASP A 47 -15.41 15.54 21.18
CA ASP A 47 -15.41 14.68 22.39
C ASP A 47 -16.35 13.46 22.26
N SER A 48 -16.99 13.25 21.11
CA SER A 48 -17.89 12.10 20.93
C SER A 48 -17.12 10.81 20.71
N LEU A 49 -17.72 9.67 21.14
CA LEU A 49 -17.18 8.34 20.85
C LEU A 49 -16.99 8.11 19.34
N GLU A 50 -17.83 8.74 18.53
CA GLU A 50 -17.78 8.68 17.07
C GLU A 50 -16.56 9.42 16.53
N ALA A 51 -16.22 10.57 17.13
CA ALA A 51 -15.01 11.31 16.81
C ALA A 51 -13.74 10.46 17.08
N ALA A 52 -13.67 9.80 18.22
CA ALA A 52 -12.55 8.92 18.54
C ALA A 52 -12.40 7.77 17.54
N ILE A 53 -13.49 7.17 17.07
CA ILE A 53 -13.49 6.12 16.06
C ILE A 53 -13.03 6.67 14.70
N ILE A 54 -13.54 7.83 14.29
CA ILE A 54 -13.18 8.49 13.03
C ILE A 54 -11.69 8.82 13.01
N LEU A 55 -11.17 9.43 14.09
CA LEU A 55 -9.77 9.80 14.21
C LEU A 55 -8.82 8.59 14.14
N GLN A 56 -9.25 7.41 14.60
CA GLN A 56 -8.47 6.17 14.45
C GLN A 56 -8.52 5.60 13.02
N ARG A 57 -9.59 5.88 12.26
CA ARG A 57 -9.75 5.40 10.87
C ARG A 57 -8.97 6.23 9.85
N ILE A 58 -8.79 7.52 10.12
CA ILE A 58 -8.06 8.43 9.22
C ILE A 58 -6.64 7.93 8.92
N PRO A 59 -5.77 7.66 9.92
CA PRO A 59 -4.41 7.18 9.67
C PRO A 59 -4.39 5.89 8.85
N ARG A 60 -5.31 4.96 9.12
CA ARG A 60 -5.44 3.71 8.37
C ARG A 60 -5.79 3.95 6.90
N THR A 61 -6.72 4.86 6.65
CA THR A 61 -7.14 5.21 5.28
C THR A 61 -6.00 5.91 4.53
N VAL A 62 -5.33 6.86 5.17
CA VAL A 62 -4.16 7.56 4.59
C VAL A 62 -3.05 6.56 4.28
N PHE A 63 -2.73 5.66 5.21
CA PHE A 63 -1.73 4.62 4.98
C PHE A 63 -2.09 3.72 3.81
N GLY A 64 -3.37 3.33 3.68
CA GLY A 64 -3.85 2.54 2.54
C GLY A 64 -3.66 3.25 1.20
N ILE A 65 -3.94 4.55 1.14
CA ILE A 65 -3.73 5.38 -0.06
C ILE A 65 -2.23 5.46 -0.41
N LEU A 66 -1.38 5.72 0.58
CA LEU A 66 0.07 5.79 0.37
C LEU A 66 0.66 4.45 -0.08
N ALA A 67 0.25 3.35 0.56
CA ALA A 67 0.69 2.01 0.19
C ALA A 67 0.24 1.64 -1.23
N GLY A 68 -1.04 1.90 -1.56
CA GLY A 68 -1.56 1.68 -2.91
C GLY A 68 -0.87 2.51 -3.97
N GLY A 69 -0.59 3.78 -3.67
CA GLY A 69 0.20 4.67 -4.54
C GLY A 69 1.62 4.17 -4.77
N ALA A 70 2.31 3.75 -3.72
CA ALA A 70 3.65 3.19 -3.80
C ALA A 70 3.70 1.91 -4.65
N LEU A 71 2.73 1.00 -4.45
CA LEU A 71 2.59 -0.22 -5.26
C LEU A 71 2.29 0.10 -6.74
N GLY A 72 1.41 1.08 -7.00
CA GLY A 72 1.10 1.51 -8.36
C GLY A 72 2.32 2.08 -9.09
N ILE A 73 3.11 2.93 -8.43
CA ILE A 73 4.36 3.48 -8.98
C ILE A 73 5.38 2.35 -9.22
N SER A 74 5.55 1.45 -8.26
CA SER A 74 6.46 0.30 -8.38
C SER A 74 6.09 -0.59 -9.57
N GLY A 75 4.79 -0.88 -9.74
CA GLY A 75 4.28 -1.65 -10.88
C GLY A 75 4.55 -0.95 -12.22
N ALA A 76 4.27 0.35 -12.31
CA ALA A 76 4.52 1.13 -13.52
C ALA A 76 6.01 1.18 -13.89
N LEU A 77 6.90 1.34 -12.91
CA LEU A 77 8.35 1.31 -13.11
C LEU A 77 8.80 -0.07 -13.61
N MET A 78 8.30 -1.15 -12.99
CA MET A 78 8.65 -2.51 -13.39
C MET A 78 8.24 -2.80 -14.83
N GLN A 79 7.02 -2.44 -15.23
CA GLN A 79 6.53 -2.57 -16.61
C GLN A 79 7.36 -1.76 -17.60
N SER A 80 7.78 -0.55 -17.22
CA SER A 80 8.60 0.32 -18.06
C SER A 80 10.01 -0.26 -18.28
N ILE A 81 10.66 -0.76 -17.22
CA ILE A 81 12.02 -1.32 -17.27
C ILE A 81 12.03 -2.63 -18.07
N THR A 82 11.09 -3.51 -17.81
CA THR A 82 10.99 -4.82 -18.46
C THR A 82 10.36 -4.75 -19.85
N ARG A 83 9.78 -3.61 -20.20
CA ARG A 83 8.97 -3.41 -21.44
C ARG A 83 7.90 -4.49 -21.61
N ASN A 84 7.37 -4.97 -20.49
CA ASN A 84 6.36 -6.03 -20.44
C ASN A 84 5.16 -5.55 -19.61
N PRO A 85 3.96 -5.44 -20.19
CA PRO A 85 2.76 -4.96 -19.48
C PRO A 85 2.25 -5.92 -18.41
N ILE A 86 2.77 -7.15 -18.34
CA ILE A 86 2.37 -8.17 -17.34
C ILE A 86 3.38 -8.21 -16.18
N ALA A 87 4.48 -7.44 -16.27
CA ALA A 87 5.48 -7.46 -15.21
C ALA A 87 4.93 -6.86 -13.91
N ASP A 88 5.15 -7.59 -12.82
CA ASP A 88 4.71 -7.25 -11.48
C ASP A 88 5.89 -7.41 -10.50
N PRO A 89 6.12 -6.47 -9.57
CA PRO A 89 7.15 -6.57 -8.53
C PRO A 89 7.04 -7.84 -7.68
N SER A 90 5.84 -8.41 -7.53
CA SER A 90 5.62 -9.65 -6.77
C SER A 90 6.31 -10.86 -7.39
N ILE A 91 6.51 -10.87 -8.72
CA ILE A 91 7.22 -11.94 -9.45
C ILE A 91 8.68 -12.05 -8.98
N LEU A 92 9.30 -10.95 -8.55
CA LEU A 92 10.64 -10.96 -7.97
C LEU A 92 10.70 -11.52 -6.55
N GLY A 93 9.59 -12.01 -6.01
CA GLY A 93 9.54 -12.57 -4.67
C GLY A 93 9.73 -11.55 -3.54
N VAL A 94 9.64 -10.25 -3.84
CA VAL A 94 9.84 -9.16 -2.86
C VAL A 94 8.90 -9.30 -1.67
N ASN A 95 7.61 -9.53 -1.91
CA ASN A 95 6.61 -9.72 -0.86
C ASN A 95 6.85 -11.01 -0.06
N THR A 96 7.21 -12.09 -0.74
CA THR A 96 7.50 -13.38 -0.11
C THR A 96 8.75 -13.30 0.76
N GLY A 97 9.80 -12.63 0.28
CA GLY A 97 11.02 -12.39 1.05
C GLY A 97 10.78 -11.52 2.26
N ALA A 98 10.03 -10.43 2.11
CA ALA A 98 9.63 -9.60 3.24
C ALA A 98 8.88 -10.41 4.30
N SER A 99 7.88 -11.18 3.90
CA SER A 99 7.11 -12.03 4.81
C SER A 99 7.96 -13.11 5.50
N LEU A 100 8.88 -13.74 4.76
CA LEU A 100 9.80 -14.74 5.32
C LEU A 100 10.66 -14.16 6.43
N PHE A 101 11.26 -12.97 6.21
CA PHE A 101 12.10 -12.32 7.20
C PHE A 101 11.33 -11.89 8.44
N VAL A 102 10.10 -11.37 8.24
CA VAL A 102 9.21 -11.01 9.36
C VAL A 102 8.84 -12.25 10.18
N VAL A 103 8.41 -13.33 9.53
CA VAL A 103 8.04 -14.58 10.22
C VAL A 103 9.24 -15.18 10.94
N ALA A 104 10.41 -15.21 10.30
CA ALA A 104 11.65 -15.67 10.94
C ALA A 104 12.04 -14.79 12.14
N GLY A 105 11.88 -13.49 12.01
CA GLY A 105 12.10 -12.54 13.10
C GLY A 105 11.20 -12.80 14.30
N ILE A 106 9.93 -13.06 14.08
CA ILE A 106 8.98 -13.41 15.15
C ILE A 106 9.37 -14.76 15.78
N ALA A 107 9.65 -15.77 14.95
CA ALA A 107 9.88 -17.14 15.41
C ALA A 107 11.19 -17.30 16.19
N PHE A 108 12.26 -16.66 15.74
CA PHE A 108 13.61 -16.87 16.30
C PHE A 108 14.09 -15.75 17.22
N PHE A 109 13.60 -14.52 17.05
CA PHE A 109 14.06 -13.34 17.79
C PHE A 109 12.98 -12.74 18.70
N ASN A 110 11.80 -13.35 18.80
CA ASN A 110 10.67 -12.87 19.63
C ASN A 110 10.35 -11.38 19.42
N ILE A 111 10.39 -10.92 18.19
CA ILE A 111 10.15 -9.52 17.84
C ILE A 111 8.68 -9.18 18.04
N THR A 112 8.39 -8.09 18.76
CA THR A 112 7.03 -7.67 19.11
C THR A 112 6.72 -6.23 18.73
N VAL A 113 7.75 -5.45 18.33
CA VAL A 113 7.62 -4.01 18.06
C VAL A 113 7.42 -3.77 16.56
N ALA A 114 6.43 -2.94 16.22
CA ALA A 114 6.10 -2.60 14.82
C ALA A 114 7.30 -2.08 14.01
N TYR A 115 8.16 -1.27 14.61
CA TYR A 115 9.36 -0.75 13.97
C TYR A 115 10.32 -1.86 13.49
N GLN A 116 10.47 -2.92 14.27
CA GLN A 116 11.35 -4.06 13.93
C GLN A 116 10.77 -4.86 12.75
N TYR A 117 9.44 -5.02 12.67
CA TYR A 117 8.80 -5.67 11.52
C TYR A 117 9.05 -4.91 10.22
N ILE A 118 9.00 -3.58 10.26
CA ILE A 118 9.23 -2.74 9.08
C ILE A 118 10.65 -2.96 8.53
N TRP A 119 11.66 -2.92 9.39
CA TRP A 119 13.05 -3.13 8.97
C TRP A 119 13.30 -4.55 8.47
N LEU A 120 12.73 -5.56 9.10
CA LEU A 120 12.82 -6.94 8.62
C LEU A 120 12.13 -7.11 7.28
N GLY A 121 10.96 -6.52 7.09
CA GLY A 121 10.27 -6.54 5.82
C GLY A 121 11.11 -5.91 4.70
N ILE A 122 11.67 -4.72 4.94
CA ILE A 122 12.52 -4.02 3.97
C ILE A 122 13.78 -4.83 3.64
N THR A 123 14.47 -5.35 4.66
CA THR A 123 15.69 -6.15 4.44
C THR A 123 15.39 -7.46 3.73
N GLY A 124 14.30 -8.14 4.09
CA GLY A 124 13.87 -9.38 3.42
C GLY A 124 13.50 -9.13 1.96
N ALA A 125 12.77 -8.06 1.68
CA ALA A 125 12.44 -7.64 0.32
C ALA A 125 13.70 -7.38 -0.52
N GLY A 126 14.65 -6.60 0.04
CA GLY A 126 15.91 -6.26 -0.64
C GLY A 126 16.79 -7.47 -0.91
N VAL A 127 16.99 -8.32 0.10
CA VAL A 127 17.79 -9.56 -0.05
C VAL A 127 17.23 -10.47 -1.13
N THR A 128 15.91 -10.66 -1.12
CA THR A 128 15.25 -11.53 -2.11
C THR A 128 15.34 -10.94 -3.52
N ALA A 129 15.14 -9.63 -3.66
CA ALA A 129 15.25 -8.97 -4.96
C ALA A 129 16.67 -9.12 -5.54
N VAL A 130 17.72 -8.89 -4.74
CA VAL A 130 19.13 -9.07 -5.15
C VAL A 130 19.42 -10.54 -5.50
N PHE A 131 18.93 -11.48 -4.69
CA PHE A 131 19.10 -12.90 -4.95
C PHE A 131 18.48 -13.32 -6.29
N VAL A 132 17.24 -12.94 -6.53
CA VAL A 132 16.55 -13.26 -7.79
C VAL A 132 17.26 -12.62 -8.98
N TRP A 133 17.73 -11.37 -8.85
CA TRP A 133 18.50 -10.70 -9.88
C TRP A 133 19.78 -11.48 -10.23
N GLN A 134 20.55 -11.89 -9.23
CA GLN A 134 21.79 -12.66 -9.44
C GLN A 134 21.56 -14.02 -10.11
N VAL A 135 20.48 -14.71 -9.72
CA VAL A 135 20.11 -15.98 -10.35
C VAL A 135 19.71 -15.77 -11.80
N TRP A 136 18.92 -14.72 -12.07
CA TRP A 136 18.51 -14.36 -13.42
C TRP A 136 19.72 -14.06 -14.33
N GLU A 137 20.64 -13.23 -13.86
CA GLU A 137 21.83 -12.84 -14.62
C GLU A 137 22.68 -14.05 -15.03
N LYS A 138 22.87 -15.00 -14.12
CA LYS A 138 23.66 -16.21 -14.38
C LYS A 138 22.96 -17.22 -15.29
N THR A 139 21.63 -17.23 -15.30
CA THR A 139 20.86 -18.27 -15.98
C THR A 139 20.44 -17.83 -17.39
N VAL A 140 20.15 -16.54 -17.60
CA VAL A 140 19.56 -16.03 -18.83
C VAL A 140 20.59 -15.32 -19.74
N LEU A 141 21.69 -14.83 -19.16
CA LEU A 141 22.77 -14.21 -19.90
C LEU A 141 24.01 -15.15 -19.89
N PRO A 142 24.06 -16.21 -20.71
CA PRO A 142 25.27 -16.98 -20.88
C PRO A 142 26.33 -16.06 -21.51
N ARG A 143 27.50 -16.00 -20.92
CA ARG A 143 28.67 -15.30 -21.47
C ARG A 143 29.12 -15.91 -22.77
#